data_0be8bc10f92079f6fc9f059c70ad38cb
#
_entry.id   0be8bc10f92079f6fc9f059c70ad38cb
#
_cell.length_a   1.000
_cell.length_b   1.000
_cell.length_c   1.000
_cell.angle_alpha   90.00
_cell.angle_beta   90.00
_cell.angle_gamma   90.00
#
_symmetry.space_group_name_H-M   'P 1'
#
loop_
_entity.id
_entity.type
_entity.pdbx_description
1 polymer ?
#
loop_
_entity_poly.entity_id
_entity_poly.type
_entity_poly.pdbx_seq_one_letter_code
_entity_poly.pdbx_strand_id
1 'polypeptide(L)'
;MPKLHKVLADAGIGSRREMEELIVAGRVSVNGEPAHIGQRVAPNDQVRVNGKPIMRTNTKKPPRVILYHKPSGEIVSHDDPGGRASVFARLPKLRTGKWLSVGRLDLNTEGLLIFTTSGDMANRIMHPRYGTEREYAVRVLGEMDEAQRQSLVDGIELEDGVAAFGALDYLGGDGSNRWYRVTLQEGRNREVRRMFEAVGVTVSRLIRTRFGDVVLPRTLRRGRWEELDGSLVTALMVQLGLLREDDDAGGNRRRSKQPQSHDSALPPGFGTLDRNGMNGARIGRRGKIQGGRAGSAGQTAACPSDPFGTGLMIAGGYANGHPLAGEANGNSSGNGNRKGGKPAGGRGAGSVSYT
;
A
#
# COMPACT_ATOMS: atom_id res chain seq x y z
N MET A 1 -22.11 7.59 21.89
CA MET A 1 -22.70 8.37 20.79
C MET A 1 -21.58 9.16 20.09
N PRO A 2 -21.43 9.03 18.77
CA PRO A 2 -20.42 9.77 18.01
C PRO A 2 -20.76 11.25 17.89
N LYS A 3 -19.75 12.09 17.67
CA LYS A 3 -19.93 13.51 17.38
C LYS A 3 -20.49 13.71 15.97
N LEU A 4 -21.36 14.69 15.78
CA LEU A 4 -22.03 14.97 14.51
C LEU A 4 -21.05 15.20 13.36
N HIS A 5 -20.02 16.04 13.55
CA HIS A 5 -19.02 16.29 12.49
C HIS A 5 -18.30 15.02 12.04
N LYS A 6 -18.09 14.05 12.96
CA LYS A 6 -17.51 12.75 12.60
C LYS A 6 -18.47 11.95 11.72
N VAL A 7 -19.75 11.89 12.09
CA VAL A 7 -20.77 11.18 11.32
C VAL A 7 -20.90 11.74 9.90
N LEU A 8 -20.87 13.06 9.75
CA LEU A 8 -20.93 13.73 8.46
C LEU A 8 -19.69 13.45 7.62
N ALA A 9 -18.50 13.47 8.22
CA ALA A 9 -17.26 13.14 7.53
C ALA A 9 -17.21 11.67 7.10
N ASP A 10 -17.66 10.76 7.96
CA ASP A 10 -17.74 9.33 7.65
C ASP A 10 -18.75 9.03 6.53
N ALA A 11 -19.78 9.86 6.38
CA ALA A 11 -20.72 9.81 5.26
C ALA A 11 -20.10 10.30 3.92
N GLY A 12 -18.89 10.84 3.95
CA GLY A 12 -18.16 11.27 2.74
C GLY A 12 -18.51 12.65 2.22
N ILE A 13 -19.21 13.47 3.02
CA ILE A 13 -19.63 14.82 2.61
C ILE A 13 -18.44 15.79 2.57
N GLY A 14 -17.48 15.62 3.47
CA GLY A 14 -16.29 16.45 3.54
C GLY A 14 -15.39 16.09 4.73
N SER A 15 -14.39 16.92 5.00
CA SER A 15 -13.55 16.78 6.18
C SER A 15 -14.30 17.16 7.46
N ARG A 16 -13.78 16.77 8.62
CA ARG A 16 -14.39 17.13 9.90
C ARG A 16 -14.46 18.64 10.10
N ARG A 17 -13.44 19.38 9.65
CA ARG A 17 -13.41 20.86 9.73
C ARG A 17 -14.48 21.50 8.84
N GLU A 18 -14.59 21.06 7.60
CA GLU A 18 -15.66 21.52 6.70
C GLU A 18 -17.05 21.24 7.27
N MET A 19 -17.22 20.09 7.94
CA MET A 19 -18.48 19.77 8.59
C MET A 19 -18.78 20.69 9.77
N GLU A 20 -17.78 21.07 10.56
CA GLU A 20 -17.94 22.07 11.61
C GLU A 20 -18.33 23.44 11.03
N GLU A 21 -17.74 23.84 9.92
CA GLU A 21 -18.09 25.07 9.20
C GLU A 21 -19.54 25.05 8.71
N LEU A 22 -20.01 23.92 8.17
CA LEU A 22 -21.41 23.75 7.76
C LEU A 22 -22.38 23.80 8.94
N ILE A 23 -22.00 23.25 10.10
CA ILE A 23 -22.77 23.31 11.32
C ILE A 23 -22.90 24.77 11.79
N VAL A 24 -21.79 25.51 11.82
CA VAL A 24 -21.79 26.95 12.20
C VAL A 24 -22.62 27.78 11.22
N ALA A 25 -22.58 27.45 9.94
CA ALA A 25 -23.34 28.12 8.90
C ALA A 25 -24.86 27.81 8.96
N GLY A 26 -25.32 26.98 9.90
CA GLY A 26 -26.72 26.61 10.04
C GLY A 26 -27.26 25.69 8.92
N ARG A 27 -26.38 25.02 8.20
CA ARG A 27 -26.75 24.16 7.06
C ARG A 27 -27.02 22.71 7.45
N VAL A 28 -26.80 22.36 8.70
CA VAL A 28 -27.01 21.00 9.23
C VAL A 28 -28.13 21.01 10.26
N SER A 29 -29.06 20.08 10.13
CA SER A 29 -30.15 19.86 11.08
C SER A 29 -30.17 18.42 11.57
N VAL A 30 -30.54 18.24 12.84
CA VAL A 30 -30.76 16.95 13.50
C VAL A 30 -32.20 16.91 14.00
N ASN A 31 -32.96 15.93 13.55
CA ASN A 31 -34.38 15.78 13.87
C ASN A 31 -35.23 17.04 13.61
N GLY A 32 -34.86 17.81 12.60
CA GLY A 32 -35.52 19.05 12.21
C GLY A 32 -35.06 20.31 12.94
N GLU A 33 -34.17 20.20 13.90
CA GLU A 33 -33.61 21.34 14.64
C GLU A 33 -32.19 21.66 14.13
N PRO A 34 -31.78 22.96 14.14
CA PRO A 34 -30.44 23.33 13.77
C PRO A 34 -29.39 22.67 14.67
N ALA A 35 -28.34 22.14 14.06
CA ALA A 35 -27.27 21.49 14.78
C ALA A 35 -26.30 22.52 15.42
N HIS A 36 -25.62 22.13 16.49
CA HIS A 36 -24.59 22.93 17.17
C HIS A 36 -23.25 22.19 17.20
N ILE A 37 -22.18 22.94 17.38
CA ILE A 37 -20.83 22.40 17.47
C ILE A 37 -20.71 21.46 18.67
N GLY A 38 -20.05 20.31 18.45
CA GLY A 38 -19.84 19.34 19.51
C GLY A 38 -21.04 18.43 19.78
N GLN A 39 -22.16 18.63 19.09
CA GLN A 39 -23.37 17.80 19.21
C GLN A 39 -23.05 16.33 18.94
N ARG A 40 -23.69 15.46 19.73
CA ARG A 40 -23.63 14.01 19.57
C ARG A 40 -24.96 13.52 19.02
N VAL A 41 -24.90 12.50 18.17
CA VAL A 41 -26.08 11.96 17.51
C VAL A 41 -26.21 10.46 17.76
N ALA A 42 -27.45 10.02 17.95
CA ALA A 42 -27.80 8.62 18.08
C ALA A 42 -27.93 7.95 16.70
N PRO A 43 -27.88 6.61 16.61
CA PRO A 43 -28.02 5.90 15.33
C PRO A 43 -29.33 6.15 14.60
N ASN A 44 -30.39 6.45 15.35
CA ASN A 44 -31.73 6.70 14.85
C ASN A 44 -32.07 8.17 14.59
N ASP A 45 -31.15 9.09 14.92
CA ASP A 45 -31.37 10.51 14.64
C ASP A 45 -31.32 10.79 13.14
N GLN A 46 -32.26 11.61 12.66
CA GLN A 46 -32.28 12.07 11.28
C GLN A 46 -31.37 13.29 11.12
N VAL A 47 -30.33 13.13 10.34
CA VAL A 47 -29.40 14.21 10.03
C VAL A 47 -29.59 14.65 8.59
N ARG A 48 -29.73 15.97 8.40
CA ARG A 48 -29.86 16.58 7.07
C ARG A 48 -28.78 17.64 6.87
N VAL A 49 -28.26 17.69 5.66
CA VAL A 49 -27.32 18.71 5.21
C VAL A 49 -27.92 19.43 4.02
N ASN A 50 -28.04 20.74 4.11
CA ASN A 50 -28.73 21.55 3.08
C ASN A 50 -30.13 21.02 2.77
N GLY A 51 -30.87 20.58 3.78
CA GLY A 51 -32.22 20.00 3.66
C GLY A 51 -32.28 18.57 3.14
N LYS A 52 -31.16 17.97 2.71
CA LYS A 52 -31.11 16.60 2.20
C LYS A 52 -30.69 15.63 3.29
N PRO A 53 -31.42 14.50 3.48
CA PRO A 53 -31.02 13.49 4.44
C PRO A 53 -29.70 12.87 4.01
N ILE A 54 -28.82 12.60 4.98
CA ILE A 54 -27.56 11.92 4.74
C ILE A 54 -27.72 10.40 4.89
N MET A 55 -26.97 9.65 4.07
CA MET A 55 -26.85 8.21 4.25
C MET A 55 -25.76 7.94 5.29
N ARG A 56 -26.14 7.38 6.43
CA ARG A 56 -25.18 7.00 7.47
C ARG A 56 -24.47 5.71 7.10
N THR A 57 -23.17 5.66 7.37
CA THR A 57 -22.39 4.43 7.22
C THR A 57 -22.90 3.39 8.22
N ASN A 58 -23.13 2.17 7.74
CA ASN A 58 -23.54 1.08 8.60
C ASN A 58 -22.35 0.62 9.45
N THR A 59 -22.36 0.98 10.72
CA THR A 59 -21.28 0.62 11.67
C THR A 59 -21.22 -0.89 12.00
N LYS A 60 -22.22 -1.67 11.60
CA LYS A 60 -22.23 -3.12 11.78
C LYS A 60 -21.44 -3.89 10.71
N LYS A 61 -21.13 -3.24 9.59
CA LYS A 61 -20.30 -3.85 8.56
C LYS A 61 -18.82 -3.54 8.83
N PRO A 62 -17.94 -4.53 8.67
CA PRO A 62 -16.51 -4.27 8.77
C PRO A 62 -16.10 -3.22 7.72
N PRO A 63 -15.16 -2.35 8.02
CA PRO A 63 -14.65 -1.39 7.07
C PRO A 63 -13.98 -2.10 5.89
N ARG A 64 -13.96 -1.45 4.75
CA ARG A 64 -13.21 -1.94 3.60
C ARG A 64 -11.76 -1.49 3.71
N VAL A 65 -10.85 -2.35 3.30
CA VAL A 65 -9.41 -2.09 3.25
C VAL A 65 -8.86 -2.50 1.89
N ILE A 66 -8.11 -1.62 1.27
CA ILE A 66 -7.42 -1.85 0.01
C ILE A 66 -5.93 -1.69 0.21
N LEU A 67 -5.18 -2.62 -0.36
CA LEU A 67 -3.74 -2.51 -0.56
C LEU A 67 -3.48 -1.99 -1.97
N TYR A 68 -2.71 -0.95 -2.08
CA TYR A 68 -2.35 -0.33 -3.34
C TYR A 68 -0.84 -0.31 -3.53
N HIS A 69 -0.38 -0.75 -4.68
CA HIS A 69 1.01 -0.61 -5.06
C HIS A 69 1.19 0.70 -5.82
N LYS A 70 1.51 1.74 -5.07
CA LYS A 70 1.71 3.08 -5.61
C LYS A 70 2.93 3.11 -6.54
N PRO A 71 2.78 3.55 -7.78
CA PRO A 71 3.92 3.83 -8.66
C PRO A 71 4.54 5.19 -8.33
N SER A 72 5.73 5.43 -8.85
CA SER A 72 6.30 6.78 -8.90
C SER A 72 5.46 7.67 -9.82
N GLY A 73 5.36 8.96 -9.49
CA GLY A 73 4.63 9.94 -10.29
C GLY A 73 3.18 10.20 -9.85
N GLU A 74 2.70 9.52 -8.81
CA GLU A 74 1.38 9.78 -8.23
C GLU A 74 1.51 10.39 -6.84
N ILE A 75 0.63 11.34 -6.52
CA ILE A 75 0.53 11.96 -5.21
C ILE A 75 -0.61 11.34 -4.38
N VAL A 76 -0.50 11.46 -3.07
CA VAL A 76 -1.53 11.05 -2.13
C VAL A 76 -2.30 12.28 -1.66
N SER A 77 -3.14 12.81 -2.53
CA SER A 77 -4.01 13.95 -2.24
C SER A 77 -5.29 13.85 -3.05
N HIS A 78 -6.40 14.33 -2.47
CA HIS A 78 -7.67 14.47 -3.19
C HIS A 78 -7.67 15.69 -4.09
N ASP A 79 -7.03 16.75 -3.66
CA ASP A 79 -6.94 18.04 -4.36
C ASP A 79 -5.48 18.39 -4.57
N ASP A 80 -5.10 18.56 -5.82
CA ASP A 80 -3.77 19.04 -6.19
C ASP A 80 -3.90 20.23 -7.14
N PRO A 81 -3.52 21.42 -6.69
CA PRO A 81 -3.51 22.60 -7.55
C PRO A 81 -2.60 22.44 -8.78
N GLY A 82 -1.59 21.60 -8.68
CA GLY A 82 -0.66 21.30 -9.78
C GLY A 82 -1.18 20.29 -10.81
N GLY A 83 -2.37 19.73 -10.61
CA GLY A 83 -2.97 18.77 -11.54
C GLY A 83 -2.21 17.46 -11.72
N ARG A 84 -1.37 17.09 -10.72
CA ARG A 84 -0.62 15.83 -10.76
C ARG A 84 -1.54 14.63 -10.61
N ALA A 85 -1.15 13.47 -11.14
CA ALA A 85 -1.90 12.24 -10.99
C ALA A 85 -2.05 11.86 -9.51
N SER A 86 -3.28 11.59 -9.09
CA SER A 86 -3.58 11.18 -7.71
C SER A 86 -3.87 9.69 -7.64
N VAL A 87 -3.42 9.06 -6.54
CA VAL A 87 -3.71 7.66 -6.23
C VAL A 87 -5.22 7.38 -6.14
N PHE A 88 -6.01 8.35 -5.67
CA PHE A 88 -7.46 8.21 -5.51
C PHE A 88 -8.22 8.00 -6.81
N ALA A 89 -7.68 8.47 -7.93
CA ALA A 89 -8.29 8.30 -9.23
C ALA A 89 -8.35 6.82 -9.69
N ARG A 90 -7.47 5.98 -9.17
CA ARG A 90 -7.37 4.56 -9.52
C ARG A 90 -8.18 3.64 -8.60
N LEU A 91 -8.67 4.15 -7.50
CA LEU A 91 -9.42 3.36 -6.51
C LEU A 91 -10.87 3.16 -6.97
N PRO A 92 -11.51 2.06 -6.54
CA PRO A 92 -12.91 1.83 -6.86
C PRO A 92 -13.81 2.89 -6.22
N LYS A 93 -14.87 3.26 -6.92
CA LYS A 93 -15.83 4.24 -6.43
C LYS A 93 -16.64 3.66 -5.27
N LEU A 94 -16.84 4.46 -4.23
CA LEU A 94 -17.69 4.13 -3.10
C LEU A 94 -19.09 4.74 -3.30
N ARG A 95 -20.11 4.03 -2.84
CA ARG A 95 -21.48 4.57 -2.80
C ARG A 95 -21.65 5.58 -1.66
N THR A 96 -21.04 5.30 -0.53
CA THR A 96 -21.04 6.14 0.68
C THR A 96 -19.65 6.12 1.29
N GLY A 97 -19.26 7.25 1.89
CA GLY A 97 -17.95 7.40 2.49
C GLY A 97 -16.87 7.76 1.46
N LYS A 98 -15.65 7.70 1.89
CA LYS A 98 -14.46 7.97 1.08
C LYS A 98 -13.32 7.06 1.48
N TRP A 99 -12.40 6.86 0.56
CA TRP A 99 -11.13 6.22 0.86
C TRP A 99 -10.23 7.17 1.66
N LEU A 100 -9.72 6.66 2.76
CA LEU A 100 -8.74 7.34 3.61
C LEU A 100 -7.41 6.63 3.46
N SER A 101 -6.36 7.37 3.15
CA SER A 101 -5.01 6.80 3.11
C SER A 101 -4.48 6.61 4.52
N VAL A 102 -3.88 5.45 4.77
CA VAL A 102 -3.12 5.17 5.97
C VAL A 102 -1.69 5.66 5.74
N GLY A 103 -1.43 6.91 6.10
CA GLY A 103 -0.18 7.59 5.79
C GLY A 103 -0.11 8.08 4.35
N ARG A 104 1.04 8.58 3.99
CA ARG A 104 1.34 9.09 2.66
C ARG A 104 2.67 8.55 2.18
N LEU A 105 2.82 8.48 0.88
CA LEU A 105 4.09 8.29 0.19
C LEU A 105 4.34 9.49 -0.72
N ASP A 106 5.58 9.91 -0.81
CA ASP A 106 5.98 11.01 -1.69
C ASP A 106 5.76 10.68 -3.16
N LEU A 107 5.79 11.69 -4.01
CA LEU A 107 5.63 11.55 -5.46
C LEU A 107 6.54 10.46 -6.05
N ASN A 108 7.81 10.44 -5.66
CA ASN A 108 8.83 9.54 -6.17
C ASN A 108 9.03 8.27 -5.31
N THR A 109 8.17 8.02 -4.34
CA THR A 109 8.21 6.82 -3.52
C THR A 109 7.17 5.84 -4.00
N GLU A 110 7.58 4.60 -4.17
CA GLU A 110 6.74 3.50 -4.64
C GLU A 110 6.35 2.58 -3.49
N GLY A 111 5.43 1.67 -3.76
CA GLY A 111 5.17 0.52 -2.90
C GLY A 111 3.84 0.57 -2.16
N LEU A 112 3.81 -0.09 -1.03
CA LEU A 112 2.59 -0.33 -0.26
C LEU A 112 1.98 0.95 0.27
N LEU A 113 0.74 1.19 -0.11
CA LEU A 113 -0.13 2.20 0.46
C LEU A 113 -1.46 1.55 0.82
N ILE A 114 -1.93 1.77 2.05
CA ILE A 114 -3.15 1.18 2.57
C ILE A 114 -4.25 2.24 2.55
N PHE A 115 -5.42 1.86 2.07
CA PHE A 115 -6.63 2.68 2.13
C PHE A 115 -7.72 1.96 2.91
N THR A 116 -8.47 2.70 3.66
CA THR A 116 -9.62 2.18 4.42
C THR A 116 -10.79 3.15 4.38
N THR A 117 -11.98 2.64 4.59
CA THR A 117 -13.19 3.45 4.78
C THR A 117 -13.39 3.89 6.24
N SER A 118 -12.61 3.36 7.18
CA SER A 118 -12.70 3.66 8.61
C SER A 118 -11.62 4.64 9.05
N GLY A 119 -12.03 5.82 9.49
CA GLY A 119 -11.12 6.82 10.07
C GLY A 119 -10.46 6.35 11.37
N ASP A 120 -11.16 5.56 12.16
CA ASP A 120 -10.64 5.01 13.42
C ASP A 120 -9.52 4.00 13.16
N MET A 121 -9.71 3.13 12.16
CA MET A 121 -8.68 2.19 11.72
C MET A 121 -7.45 2.91 11.17
N ALA A 122 -7.66 3.87 10.28
CA ALA A 122 -6.57 4.66 9.72
C ALA A 122 -5.76 5.37 10.82
N ASN A 123 -6.45 6.02 11.74
CA ASN A 123 -5.81 6.70 12.86
C ASN A 123 -5.04 5.75 13.78
N ARG A 124 -5.61 4.56 14.06
CA ARG A 124 -4.98 3.56 14.92
C ARG A 124 -3.69 3.03 14.31
N ILE A 125 -3.68 2.73 13.01
CA ILE A 125 -2.49 2.23 12.32
C ILE A 125 -1.41 3.31 12.24
N MET A 126 -1.78 4.57 11.99
CA MET A 126 -0.83 5.68 11.81
C MET A 126 -0.31 6.28 13.11
N HIS A 127 -0.98 6.07 14.22
CA HIS A 127 -0.69 6.80 15.45
C HIS A 127 0.71 6.46 15.97
N PRO A 128 1.58 7.45 16.24
CA PRO A 128 2.97 7.24 16.66
C PRO A 128 3.11 6.37 17.91
N ARG A 129 2.09 6.42 18.80
CA ARG A 129 2.06 5.63 20.04
C ARG A 129 2.21 4.13 19.82
N TYR A 130 1.81 3.64 18.65
CA TYR A 130 1.87 2.21 18.34
C TYR A 130 3.15 1.81 17.63
N GLY A 131 4.05 2.75 17.34
CA GLY A 131 5.39 2.49 16.83
C GLY A 131 5.41 1.58 15.60
N THR A 132 4.50 1.83 14.66
CA THR A 132 4.37 0.97 13.48
C THR A 132 5.64 0.98 12.66
N GLU A 133 6.30 -0.17 12.57
CA GLU A 133 7.52 -0.34 11.80
C GLU A 133 7.22 -0.36 10.30
N ARG A 134 8.05 0.35 9.54
CA ARG A 134 8.01 0.39 8.08
C ARG A 134 9.25 -0.27 7.52
N GLU A 135 9.09 -1.02 6.45
CA GLU A 135 10.20 -1.62 5.72
C GLU A 135 10.25 -1.07 4.30
N TYR A 136 11.43 -0.74 3.87
CA TYR A 136 11.69 -0.23 2.53
C TYR A 136 12.77 -1.04 1.83
N ALA A 137 12.59 -1.24 0.52
CA ALA A 137 13.66 -1.59 -0.39
C ALA A 137 14.21 -0.31 -1.00
N VAL A 138 15.50 -0.09 -0.86
CA VAL A 138 16.16 1.14 -1.26
C VAL A 138 17.26 0.81 -2.26
N ARG A 139 17.18 1.39 -3.44
CA ARG A 139 18.26 1.36 -4.41
C ARG A 139 19.05 2.65 -4.31
N VAL A 140 20.33 2.53 -4.02
CA VAL A 140 21.25 3.67 -3.96
C VAL A 140 22.26 3.62 -5.08
N LEU A 141 22.72 4.79 -5.49
CA LEU A 141 23.86 4.95 -6.38
C LEU A 141 25.11 5.13 -5.55
N GLY A 142 26.12 4.32 -5.82
CA GLY A 142 27.38 4.32 -5.11
C GLY A 142 27.51 3.20 -4.09
N GLU A 143 28.67 3.12 -3.51
CA GLU A 143 29.02 2.13 -2.48
C GLU A 143 29.14 2.80 -1.12
N MET A 144 28.70 2.09 -0.11
CA MET A 144 28.91 2.46 1.28
C MET A 144 29.89 1.49 1.92
N ASP A 145 30.84 2.03 2.68
CA ASP A 145 31.70 1.23 3.54
C ASP A 145 30.96 0.78 4.81
N GLU A 146 31.58 -0.08 5.59
CA GLU A 146 30.96 -0.59 6.82
C GLU A 146 30.70 0.52 7.85
N ALA A 147 31.57 1.53 7.91
CA ALA A 147 31.42 2.66 8.82
C ALA A 147 30.19 3.52 8.47
N GLN A 148 29.93 3.75 7.19
CA GLN A 148 28.73 4.46 6.71
C GLN A 148 27.45 3.68 7.01
N ARG A 149 27.45 2.36 6.79
CA ARG A 149 26.32 1.49 7.11
C ARG A 149 26.05 1.49 8.61
N GLN A 150 27.09 1.35 9.42
CA GLN A 150 26.95 1.34 10.87
C GLN A 150 26.42 2.66 11.41
N SER A 151 26.84 3.79 10.84
CA SER A 151 26.34 5.12 11.24
C SER A 151 24.86 5.28 10.99
N LEU A 152 24.31 4.68 9.95
CA LEU A 152 22.87 4.69 9.66
C LEU A 152 22.04 3.89 10.65
N VAL A 153 22.62 2.86 11.26
CA VAL A 153 21.98 2.06 12.30
C VAL A 153 22.15 2.67 13.69
N ASP A 154 23.33 3.22 13.98
CA ASP A 154 23.62 3.84 15.28
C ASP A 154 22.91 5.19 15.45
N GLY A 155 22.66 5.88 14.38
CA GLY A 155 22.02 7.17 14.35
C GLY A 155 22.83 8.21 13.60
N ILE A 156 22.15 8.97 12.79
CA ILE A 156 22.71 10.07 12.02
C ILE A 156 21.94 11.35 12.31
N GLU A 157 22.64 12.46 12.41
CA GLU A 157 22.03 13.74 12.69
C GLU A 157 21.47 14.36 11.41
N LEU A 158 20.16 14.62 11.44
CA LEU A 158 19.45 15.35 10.40
C LEU A 158 19.03 16.71 10.96
N GLU A 159 18.54 17.60 10.12
CA GLU A 159 18.09 18.94 10.51
C GLU A 159 16.98 18.91 11.59
N ASP A 160 16.17 17.87 11.59
CA ASP A 160 15.02 17.66 12.48
C ASP A 160 15.28 16.64 13.60
N GLY A 161 16.52 16.30 13.85
CA GLY A 161 16.97 15.41 14.92
C GLY A 161 17.66 14.15 14.44
N VAL A 162 18.08 13.35 15.40
CA VAL A 162 18.75 12.07 15.12
C VAL A 162 17.77 11.08 14.48
N ALA A 163 18.21 10.41 13.44
CA ALA A 163 17.48 9.34 12.78
C ALA A 163 18.34 8.08 12.70
N ALA A 164 17.73 6.94 12.92
CA ALA A 164 18.38 5.64 12.86
C ALA A 164 17.49 4.60 12.24
N PHE A 165 18.04 3.73 11.40
CA PHE A 165 17.33 2.53 10.97
C PHE A 165 17.31 1.48 12.09
N GLY A 166 16.19 0.78 12.23
CA GLY A 166 16.09 -0.37 13.12
C GLY A 166 16.90 -1.56 12.61
N ALA A 167 16.97 -1.71 11.29
CA ALA A 167 17.80 -2.69 10.60
C ALA A 167 18.23 -2.16 9.24
N LEU A 168 19.40 -2.59 8.78
CA LEU A 168 19.90 -2.30 7.45
C LEU A 168 20.61 -3.54 6.92
N ASP A 169 20.06 -4.12 5.86
CA ASP A 169 20.58 -5.33 5.23
C ASP A 169 20.95 -5.04 3.77
N TYR A 170 22.15 -5.46 3.38
CA TYR A 170 22.55 -5.40 1.99
C TYR A 170 21.95 -6.56 1.20
N LEU A 171 21.28 -6.25 0.11
CA LEU A 171 20.54 -7.22 -0.69
C LEU A 171 21.24 -7.57 -2.03
N GLY A 172 22.32 -6.91 -2.34
CA GLY A 172 23.04 -7.09 -3.59
C GLY A 172 22.90 -5.89 -4.52
N GLY A 173 23.45 -6.01 -5.72
CA GLY A 173 23.39 -4.95 -6.70
C GLY A 173 24.13 -5.29 -7.97
N ASP A 174 24.02 -4.43 -8.95
CA ASP A 174 24.69 -4.52 -10.23
C ASP A 174 25.26 -3.15 -10.62
N GLY A 175 26.50 -3.13 -11.07
CA GLY A 175 27.19 -1.90 -11.41
C GLY A 175 27.28 -0.93 -10.23
N SER A 176 26.85 0.30 -10.43
CA SER A 176 26.77 1.32 -9.38
C SER A 176 25.50 1.26 -8.54
N ASN A 177 24.55 0.43 -8.89
CA ASN A 177 23.31 0.27 -8.15
C ASN A 177 23.48 -0.75 -7.02
N ARG A 178 23.10 -0.36 -5.81
CA ARG A 178 23.10 -1.22 -4.62
C ARG A 178 21.74 -1.21 -3.97
N TRP A 179 21.23 -2.37 -3.62
CA TRP A 179 19.97 -2.53 -2.94
C TRP A 179 20.18 -2.83 -1.46
N TYR A 180 19.39 -2.15 -0.65
CA TYR A 180 19.33 -2.35 0.80
C TYR A 180 17.88 -2.53 1.24
N ARG A 181 17.69 -3.29 2.30
CA ARG A 181 16.45 -3.32 3.05
C ARG A 181 16.65 -2.59 4.34
N VAL A 182 15.79 -1.66 4.64
CA VAL A 182 15.84 -0.87 5.87
C VAL A 182 14.49 -0.90 6.57
N THR A 183 14.53 -0.87 7.90
CA THR A 183 13.35 -0.71 8.73
C THR A 183 13.40 0.59 9.50
N LEU A 184 12.25 1.20 9.72
CA LEU A 184 12.12 2.50 10.34
C LEU A 184 10.80 2.58 11.10
N GLN A 185 10.83 3.07 12.34
CA GLN A 185 9.62 3.24 13.16
C GLN A 185 8.98 4.61 12.98
N GLU A 186 9.73 5.57 12.49
CA GLU A 186 9.28 6.92 12.23
C GLU A 186 8.87 7.13 10.77
N GLY A 187 8.32 8.24 10.45
CA GLY A 187 7.90 8.59 9.10
C GLY A 187 8.02 10.08 8.85
N ARG A 188 9.18 10.67 9.20
CA ARG A 188 9.46 12.07 8.91
C ARG A 188 9.56 12.30 7.39
N ASN A 189 9.42 13.53 6.98
CA ASN A 189 9.45 13.90 5.57
C ASN A 189 10.78 13.46 4.94
N ARG A 190 10.67 12.65 3.86
CA ARG A 190 11.82 12.15 3.08
C ARG A 190 12.97 11.57 3.92
N GLU A 191 12.65 11.01 5.07
CA GLU A 191 13.62 10.60 6.08
C GLU A 191 14.64 9.59 5.53
N VAL A 192 14.19 8.54 4.87
CA VAL A 192 15.08 7.53 4.27
C VAL A 192 16.05 8.16 3.27
N ARG A 193 15.56 9.04 2.39
CA ARG A 193 16.39 9.71 1.38
C ARG A 193 17.44 10.61 2.02
N ARG A 194 17.03 11.40 3.01
CA ARG A 194 17.94 12.31 3.74
C ARG A 194 19.01 11.54 4.52
N MET A 195 18.66 10.40 5.09
CA MET A 195 19.61 9.57 5.84
C MET A 195 20.72 9.02 4.92
N PHE A 196 20.36 8.51 3.75
CA PHE A 196 21.37 8.04 2.77
C PHE A 196 22.18 9.18 2.19
N GLU A 197 21.57 10.32 1.89
CA GLU A 197 22.27 11.52 1.42
C GLU A 197 23.30 12.01 2.44
N ALA A 198 22.99 11.92 3.73
CA ALA A 198 23.90 12.33 4.81
C ALA A 198 25.18 11.48 4.89
N VAL A 199 25.18 10.24 4.38
CA VAL A 199 26.39 9.39 4.25
C VAL A 199 26.99 9.43 2.85
N GLY A 200 26.53 10.32 1.98
CA GLY A 200 27.12 10.59 0.67
C GLY A 200 26.65 9.72 -0.49
N VAL A 201 25.55 8.99 -0.33
CA VAL A 201 24.92 8.21 -1.42
C VAL A 201 23.55 8.73 -1.76
N THR A 202 23.13 8.54 -3.00
CA THR A 202 21.84 9.03 -3.49
C THR A 202 20.88 7.88 -3.68
N VAL A 203 19.65 8.03 -3.15
CA VAL A 203 18.58 7.06 -3.36
C VAL A 203 17.98 7.26 -4.75
N SER A 204 18.11 6.24 -5.60
CA SER A 204 17.55 6.25 -6.95
C SER A 204 16.14 5.62 -7.02
N ARG A 205 15.84 4.65 -6.16
CA ARG A 205 14.48 4.08 -5.98
C ARG A 205 14.21 3.81 -4.52
N LEU A 206 12.96 4.03 -4.14
CA LEU A 206 12.48 3.77 -2.79
C LEU A 206 11.11 3.12 -2.86
N ILE A 207 11.00 1.92 -2.29
CA ILE A 207 9.78 1.12 -2.36
C ILE A 207 9.43 0.69 -0.93
N ARG A 208 8.26 1.09 -0.44
CA ARG A 208 7.75 0.57 0.83
C ARG A 208 7.21 -0.83 0.62
N THR A 209 7.80 -1.80 1.29
CA THR A 209 7.46 -3.22 1.16
C THR A 209 6.59 -3.76 2.28
N ARG A 210 6.61 -3.09 3.43
CA ARG A 210 5.83 -3.47 4.60
C ARG A 210 5.46 -2.25 5.43
N PHE A 211 4.28 -2.29 6.00
CA PHE A 211 3.79 -1.31 6.96
C PHE A 211 3.13 -2.05 8.13
N GLY A 212 3.80 -2.09 9.28
CA GLY A 212 3.41 -2.94 10.38
C GLY A 212 3.43 -4.41 9.97
N ASP A 213 2.32 -5.09 10.17
CA ASP A 213 2.18 -6.50 9.80
C ASP A 213 1.69 -6.69 8.35
N VAL A 214 1.36 -5.61 7.67
CA VAL A 214 0.88 -5.66 6.29
C VAL A 214 2.05 -5.61 5.32
N VAL A 215 2.20 -6.64 4.52
CA VAL A 215 3.26 -6.77 3.52
C VAL A 215 2.70 -6.54 2.12
N LEU A 216 3.47 -5.88 1.27
CA LEU A 216 3.13 -5.72 -0.14
C LEU A 216 3.06 -7.09 -0.83
N PRO A 217 1.88 -7.51 -1.35
CA PRO A 217 1.75 -8.80 -2.02
C PRO A 217 2.63 -8.89 -3.27
N ARG A 218 3.26 -10.04 -3.48
CA ARG A 218 4.12 -10.29 -4.65
C ARG A 218 3.39 -10.14 -5.98
N THR A 219 2.13 -10.52 -5.99
CA THR A 219 1.26 -10.50 -7.17
C THR A 219 0.71 -9.14 -7.50
N LEU A 220 0.77 -8.21 -6.54
CA LEU A 220 0.22 -6.87 -6.70
C LEU A 220 1.17 -5.99 -7.52
N ARG A 221 0.84 -5.80 -8.77
CA ARG A 221 1.64 -4.99 -9.70
C ARG A 221 1.49 -3.50 -9.43
N ARG A 222 2.48 -2.72 -9.81
CA ARG A 222 2.45 -1.25 -9.72
C ARG A 222 1.20 -0.66 -10.37
N GLY A 223 0.59 0.30 -9.70
CA GLY A 223 -0.63 0.95 -10.16
C GLY A 223 -1.89 0.10 -10.02
N ARG A 224 -1.80 -1.04 -9.35
CA ARG A 224 -2.93 -1.93 -9.06
C ARG A 224 -3.26 -1.92 -7.58
N TRP A 225 -4.48 -2.31 -7.28
CA TRP A 225 -4.98 -2.46 -5.92
C TRP A 225 -5.60 -3.83 -5.72
N GLU A 226 -5.64 -4.24 -4.49
CA GLU A 226 -6.25 -5.49 -4.04
C GLU A 226 -7.04 -5.23 -2.75
N GLU A 227 -8.26 -5.69 -2.68
CA GLU A 227 -9.09 -5.51 -1.50
C GLU A 227 -8.90 -6.69 -0.56
N LEU A 228 -8.72 -6.40 0.73
CA LEU A 228 -8.66 -7.43 1.76
C LEU A 228 -10.06 -8.03 1.99
N ASP A 229 -10.10 -9.33 2.15
CA ASP A 229 -11.31 -10.04 2.53
C ASP A 229 -11.82 -9.60 3.91
N GLY A 230 -13.14 -9.65 4.11
CA GLY A 230 -13.77 -9.20 5.36
C GLY A 230 -13.25 -9.90 6.61
N SER A 231 -12.87 -11.18 6.50
CA SER A 231 -12.27 -11.94 7.61
C SER A 231 -10.89 -11.42 7.99
N LEU A 232 -10.08 -11.05 7.00
CA LEU A 232 -8.76 -10.44 7.21
C LEU A 232 -8.86 -9.04 7.82
N VAL A 233 -9.84 -8.27 7.36
CA VAL A 233 -10.12 -6.95 7.93
C VAL A 233 -10.54 -7.06 9.39
N THR A 234 -11.40 -8.02 9.72
CA THR A 234 -11.82 -8.29 11.10
C THR A 234 -10.62 -8.70 11.97
N ALA A 235 -9.77 -9.60 11.48
CA ALA A 235 -8.55 -10.01 12.18
C ALA A 235 -7.61 -8.80 12.42
N LEU A 236 -7.45 -7.94 11.44
CA LEU A 236 -6.65 -6.72 11.57
C LEU A 236 -7.27 -5.76 12.60
N MET A 237 -8.59 -5.64 12.65
CA MET A 237 -9.28 -4.82 13.64
C MET A 237 -9.11 -5.36 15.08
N VAL A 238 -9.15 -6.67 15.26
CA VAL A 238 -8.87 -7.32 16.54
C VAL A 238 -7.43 -7.05 16.97
N GLN A 239 -6.48 -7.23 16.08
CA GLN A 239 -5.06 -6.97 16.33
C GLN A 239 -4.80 -5.50 16.71
N LEU A 240 -5.53 -4.57 16.10
CA LEU A 240 -5.46 -3.14 16.44
C LEU A 240 -6.24 -2.77 17.71
N GLY A 241 -6.93 -3.71 18.33
CA GLY A 241 -7.76 -3.49 19.51
C GLY A 241 -9.01 -2.65 19.25
N LEU A 242 -9.50 -2.64 18.01
CA LEU A 242 -10.74 -1.95 17.60
C LEU A 242 -11.98 -2.83 17.73
N LEU A 243 -11.80 -4.14 17.75
CA LEU A 243 -12.80 -5.15 18.05
C LEU A 243 -12.28 -6.08 19.15
N ARG A 244 -13.21 -6.64 19.91
CA ARG A 244 -12.92 -7.74 20.83
C ARG A 244 -13.13 -9.07 20.10
N GLU A 245 -12.38 -10.09 20.47
CA GLU A 245 -12.52 -11.43 19.90
C GLU A 245 -13.93 -12.00 20.11
N ASP A 246 -14.63 -11.58 21.16
CA ASP A 246 -15.98 -12.03 21.49
C ASP A 246 -17.05 -11.41 20.58
N ASP A 247 -16.78 -10.29 19.95
CA ASP A 247 -17.75 -9.61 19.08
C ASP A 247 -17.92 -10.32 17.72
N ASP A 248 -17.00 -11.21 17.36
CA ASP A 248 -17.05 -12.01 16.13
C ASP A 248 -17.95 -13.27 16.25
N ALA A 249 -18.33 -13.65 17.45
CA ALA A 249 -19.14 -14.86 17.70
C ALA A 249 -20.62 -14.73 17.30
N GLY A 250 -21.11 -13.53 16.96
CA GLY A 250 -22.51 -13.24 16.63
C GLY A 250 -22.86 -13.26 15.15
N GLY A 251 -21.93 -13.47 14.27
CA GLY A 251 -22.11 -13.50 12.82
C GLY A 251 -22.49 -14.89 12.31
N ASN A 252 -23.73 -15.02 11.91
CA ASN A 252 -24.32 -16.16 11.21
C ASN A 252 -23.29 -16.88 10.31
N ARG A 253 -22.89 -18.09 10.69
CA ARG A 253 -22.04 -19.00 9.88
C ARG A 253 -22.79 -19.43 8.61
N ARG A 254 -23.17 -18.49 7.75
CA ARG A 254 -23.39 -18.83 6.36
C ARG A 254 -22.03 -19.17 5.79
N ARG A 255 -21.85 -20.44 5.41
CA ARG A 255 -20.74 -20.92 4.60
C ARG A 255 -20.41 -19.84 3.57
N SER A 256 -19.45 -18.99 3.86
CA SER A 256 -18.83 -18.19 2.84
C SER A 256 -18.22 -19.18 1.86
N LYS A 257 -18.56 -19.08 0.60
CA LYS A 257 -17.73 -19.66 -0.45
C LYS A 257 -16.31 -19.32 -0.08
N GLN A 258 -15.47 -20.35 0.05
CA GLN A 258 -14.05 -20.12 0.26
C GLN A 258 -13.65 -19.02 -0.69
N PRO A 259 -13.08 -17.92 -0.19
CA PRO A 259 -12.50 -16.94 -1.08
C PRO A 259 -11.57 -17.73 -1.99
N GLN A 260 -11.60 -17.46 -3.26
CA GLN A 260 -10.57 -17.97 -4.15
C GLN A 260 -9.29 -17.34 -3.64
N SER A 261 -8.66 -18.06 -2.77
CA SER A 261 -7.58 -17.57 -1.99
C SER A 261 -6.42 -17.37 -2.90
N HIS A 262 -5.97 -16.30 -2.76
CA HIS A 262 -4.66 -16.00 -3.20
C HIS A 262 -3.79 -15.98 -1.95
N ASP A 263 -3.14 -17.10 -1.67
CA ASP A 263 -2.13 -17.20 -0.60
C ASP A 263 -1.10 -16.07 -0.70
N SER A 264 -1.01 -15.49 -1.87
CA SER A 264 -0.20 -14.32 -2.18
C SER A 264 -0.75 -12.98 -1.66
N ALA A 265 -2.02 -12.93 -1.27
CA ALA A 265 -2.66 -11.71 -0.76
C ALA A 265 -2.59 -11.60 0.76
N LEU A 266 -2.17 -12.64 1.44
CA LEU A 266 -2.14 -12.67 2.90
C LEU A 266 -0.83 -12.11 3.41
N PRO A 267 -0.87 -11.08 4.27
CA PRO A 267 0.32 -10.61 4.95
C PRO A 267 0.91 -11.70 5.85
N PRO A 268 2.23 -11.78 6.02
CA PRO A 268 2.84 -12.61 7.03
C PRO A 268 2.30 -12.23 8.42
N GLY A 269 1.90 -13.20 9.21
CA GLY A 269 1.26 -12.97 10.50
C GLY A 269 -0.24 -13.28 10.50
N PHE A 270 -0.88 -13.33 9.34
CA PHE A 270 -2.26 -13.79 9.21
C PHE A 270 -2.35 -15.29 8.92
N GLY A 271 -1.44 -16.04 9.46
CA GLY A 271 -1.42 -17.48 9.71
C GLY A 271 -2.20 -18.40 8.78
N THR A 272 -1.78 -18.51 7.55
CA THR A 272 -2.17 -19.63 6.69
C THR A 272 -1.12 -20.74 6.64
N LEU A 273 -0.17 -20.68 7.54
CA LEU A 273 0.74 -21.81 7.72
C LEU A 273 0.00 -22.90 8.46
N ASP A 274 -0.15 -24.06 7.83
CA ASP A 274 -0.46 -25.28 8.52
C ASP A 274 0.47 -25.43 9.73
N ARG A 275 -0.05 -25.98 10.82
CA ARG A 275 0.76 -26.28 12.02
C ARG A 275 2.07 -27.03 11.71
N ASN A 276 2.24 -27.56 10.52
CA ASN A 276 3.40 -28.30 10.07
C ASN A 276 4.29 -27.50 9.07
N GLY A 277 4.02 -26.24 8.84
CA GLY A 277 4.85 -25.40 7.96
C GLY A 277 4.82 -25.75 6.47
N MET A 278 3.86 -26.54 6.03
CA MET A 278 3.73 -26.93 4.63
C MET A 278 2.63 -26.15 3.92
N ASN A 279 3.03 -25.24 3.05
CA ASN A 279 2.11 -24.52 2.18
C ASN A 279 1.43 -25.47 1.19
N GLY A 280 0.12 -25.59 1.28
CA GLY A 280 -0.70 -26.22 0.27
C GLY A 280 -0.68 -27.75 0.22
N ALA A 281 -0.11 -28.42 1.21
CA ALA A 281 -0.18 -29.87 1.31
C ALA A 281 -1.49 -30.31 1.98
N ARG A 282 -2.32 -31.06 1.27
CA ARG A 282 -3.46 -31.76 1.85
C ARG A 282 -3.03 -33.13 2.34
N ILE A 283 -3.21 -33.35 3.62
CA ILE A 283 -3.03 -34.70 4.18
C ILE A 283 -4.32 -35.47 3.92
N GLY A 284 -4.25 -36.45 3.03
CA GLY A 284 -5.35 -37.34 2.78
C GLY A 284 -5.61 -38.26 3.96
N ARG A 285 -6.85 -38.78 4.09
CA ARG A 285 -7.34 -39.67 5.17
C ARG A 285 -6.52 -40.97 5.41
N ARG A 286 -5.47 -41.22 4.64
CA ARG A 286 -4.57 -42.38 4.78
C ARG A 286 -3.11 -41.99 5.00
N GLY A 287 -2.80 -40.82 5.48
CA GLY A 287 -1.44 -40.42 5.82
C GLY A 287 -0.46 -40.31 4.63
N LYS A 288 -0.95 -40.31 3.41
CA LYS A 288 -0.13 -40.03 2.24
C LYS A 288 -0.27 -38.56 1.88
N ILE A 289 0.84 -37.87 1.84
CA ILE A 289 0.92 -36.49 1.36
C ILE A 289 0.62 -36.50 -0.14
N GLN A 290 -0.56 -36.04 -0.54
CA GLN A 290 -0.83 -35.68 -1.92
C GLN A 290 -0.44 -34.22 -2.10
N GLY A 291 0.84 -34.00 -2.25
CA GLY A 291 1.36 -32.73 -2.70
C GLY A 291 1.11 -32.61 -4.19
N GLY A 292 0.49 -31.54 -4.61
CA GLY A 292 0.69 -31.10 -5.99
C GLY A 292 2.19 -30.98 -6.24
N ARG A 293 2.58 -31.24 -7.45
CA ARG A 293 3.97 -31.30 -7.93
C ARG A 293 4.94 -30.51 -7.05
N ALA A 294 5.67 -31.22 -6.20
CA ALA A 294 6.64 -30.68 -5.28
C ALA A 294 7.80 -29.93 -5.96
N GLY A 295 7.84 -29.91 -7.27
CA GLY A 295 8.92 -29.32 -8.04
C GLY A 295 8.89 -27.80 -8.18
N SER A 296 7.75 -27.16 -8.04
CA SER A 296 7.71 -25.70 -8.26
C SER A 296 7.73 -24.87 -6.99
N ALA A 297 7.20 -25.40 -5.90
CA ALA A 297 7.15 -24.65 -4.65
C ALA A 297 8.49 -24.67 -3.89
N GLY A 298 9.26 -25.73 -4.01
CA GLY A 298 10.57 -25.84 -3.37
C GLY A 298 11.65 -24.98 -4.01
N GLN A 299 11.50 -24.65 -5.28
CA GLN A 299 12.52 -23.86 -5.99
C GLN A 299 12.39 -22.36 -5.76
N THR A 300 11.21 -21.87 -5.42
CA THR A 300 11.02 -20.46 -5.11
C THR A 300 11.44 -20.11 -3.68
N ALA A 301 11.41 -21.08 -2.79
CA ALA A 301 11.83 -20.87 -1.40
C ALA A 301 13.37 -20.87 -1.22
N ALA A 302 14.10 -21.38 -2.21
CA ALA A 302 15.55 -21.51 -2.14
C ALA A 302 16.30 -20.36 -2.82
N CYS A 303 15.63 -19.27 -3.15
CA CYS A 303 16.31 -18.11 -3.73
C CYS A 303 17.03 -17.29 -2.64
N PRO A 304 18.37 -17.32 -2.61
CA PRO A 304 19.11 -16.64 -1.56
C PRO A 304 18.98 -15.12 -1.60
N SER A 305 18.37 -14.58 -2.65
CA SER A 305 18.16 -13.15 -2.83
C SER A 305 16.84 -12.62 -2.27
N ASP A 306 15.97 -13.50 -1.79
CA ASP A 306 14.72 -13.10 -1.13
C ASP A 306 14.50 -13.88 0.17
N PRO A 307 15.27 -13.58 1.22
CA PRO A 307 15.22 -14.29 2.49
C PRO A 307 13.89 -14.13 3.23
N PHE A 308 13.03 -13.22 2.80
CA PHE A 308 11.75 -12.94 3.46
C PHE A 308 10.53 -13.35 2.66
N GLY A 309 10.73 -13.95 1.50
CA GLY A 309 9.63 -14.37 0.66
C GLY A 309 8.73 -13.24 0.15
N THR A 310 9.22 -12.01 0.12
CA THR A 310 8.46 -10.83 -0.31
C THR A 310 8.34 -10.68 -1.81
N GLY A 311 9.07 -11.49 -2.59
CA GLY A 311 9.18 -11.35 -4.02
C GLY A 311 10.13 -10.26 -4.49
N LEU A 312 10.86 -9.68 -3.56
CA LEU A 312 11.92 -8.72 -3.85
C LEU A 312 13.19 -9.49 -4.17
N MET A 313 13.38 -9.81 -5.40
CA MET A 313 14.60 -10.42 -5.88
C MET A 313 15.59 -9.36 -6.30
N ILE A 314 16.82 -9.62 -6.01
CA ILE A 314 17.91 -8.66 -6.15
C ILE A 314 19.06 -9.34 -6.87
N ALA A 315 19.84 -8.57 -7.62
CA ALA A 315 20.96 -9.08 -8.41
C ALA A 315 20.58 -10.02 -9.56
N GLY A 316 19.80 -9.54 -10.49
CA GLY A 316 19.67 -10.13 -11.82
C GLY A 316 18.67 -11.26 -12.01
N GLY A 317 18.05 -11.74 -10.95
CA GLY A 317 17.05 -12.78 -11.05
C GLY A 317 15.80 -12.43 -10.27
N TYR A 318 14.96 -11.56 -10.79
CA TYR A 318 13.84 -11.02 -10.03
C TYR A 318 12.55 -11.78 -10.24
N ALA A 319 11.83 -11.94 -9.15
CA ALA A 319 10.48 -12.44 -9.22
C ALA A 319 9.58 -11.52 -10.04
N ASN A 320 8.55 -12.10 -10.61
CA ASN A 320 7.56 -11.39 -11.40
C ASN A 320 7.03 -10.18 -10.65
N GLY A 321 7.06 -9.02 -11.28
CA GLY A 321 6.56 -7.78 -10.73
C GLY A 321 7.58 -6.89 -10.00
N HIS A 322 8.83 -7.32 -9.87
CA HIS A 322 9.86 -6.43 -9.35
C HIS A 322 10.12 -5.27 -10.34
N PRO A 323 10.34 -4.05 -9.83
CA PRO A 323 10.56 -2.89 -10.68
C PRO A 323 11.72 -3.00 -11.68
N LEU A 324 12.72 -3.84 -11.38
CA LEU A 324 13.87 -4.05 -12.25
C LEU A 324 13.69 -5.17 -13.27
N ALA A 325 12.63 -5.96 -13.19
CA ALA A 325 12.39 -7.05 -14.14
C ALA A 325 12.10 -6.57 -15.58
N GLY A 326 11.80 -5.29 -15.75
CA GLY A 326 11.52 -4.70 -17.06
C GLY A 326 12.76 -4.27 -17.85
N GLU A 327 13.91 -4.14 -17.21
CA GLU A 327 15.14 -3.68 -17.88
C GLU A 327 15.98 -4.81 -18.49
N ALA A 328 15.70 -6.06 -18.13
CA ALA A 328 16.45 -7.23 -18.63
C ALA A 328 15.94 -7.81 -19.97
N ASN A 329 14.79 -7.33 -20.49
CA ASN A 329 14.17 -7.88 -21.71
C ASN A 329 14.30 -6.97 -22.94
N GLY A 330 15.30 -6.16 -22.98
CA GLY A 330 15.58 -5.27 -24.10
C GLY A 330 16.80 -5.67 -24.95
N ASN A 331 17.09 -6.94 -25.13
CA ASN A 331 18.00 -7.34 -26.21
C ASN A 331 18.08 -8.85 -26.36
N SER A 332 17.31 -9.42 -27.24
CA SER A 332 17.76 -10.51 -28.09
C SER A 332 16.69 -10.89 -29.09
N SER A 333 17.01 -10.72 -30.20
CA SER A 333 16.97 -11.49 -31.42
C SER A 333 16.40 -10.74 -32.58
N GLY A 334 17.28 -9.97 -33.17
CA GLY A 334 17.33 -9.90 -34.59
C GLY A 334 17.89 -11.22 -35.12
N ASN A 335 17.08 -12.03 -35.70
CA ASN A 335 17.61 -12.88 -36.73
C ASN A 335 16.60 -12.98 -37.87
N GLY A 336 17.09 -12.52 -38.94
CA GLY A 336 16.61 -12.28 -40.23
C GLY A 336 15.85 -13.41 -40.90
N ASN A 337 15.00 -13.00 -41.80
CA ASN A 337 15.15 -13.59 -43.14
C ASN A 337 14.71 -12.56 -44.19
N ARG A 338 15.61 -12.40 -45.15
CA ARG A 338 15.51 -11.63 -46.38
C ARG A 338 14.50 -12.24 -47.34
N LYS A 339 13.79 -11.36 -48.04
CA LYS A 339 13.58 -11.36 -49.50
C LYS A 339 12.64 -10.16 -49.78
N GLY A 340 13.02 -9.10 -50.39
CA GLY A 340 13.35 -8.98 -51.80
C GLY A 340 12.20 -8.28 -52.50
N GLY A 341 12.41 -7.04 -52.92
CA GLY A 341 11.43 -6.32 -53.76
C GLY A 341 11.65 -4.83 -53.74
N LYS A 342 12.48 -4.34 -54.66
CA LYS A 342 12.62 -2.96 -55.09
C LYS A 342 11.62 -2.70 -56.25
N PRO A 343 11.53 -1.50 -56.85
CA PRO A 343 11.27 -0.15 -56.41
C PRO A 343 10.26 0.58 -57.34
N ALA A 344 9.92 1.81 -57.05
CA ALA A 344 9.63 2.95 -57.95
C ALA A 344 8.75 3.94 -57.20
N GLY A 345 9.08 5.19 -57.03
CA GLY A 345 9.32 6.21 -57.96
C GLY A 345 8.32 7.33 -57.70
N GLY A 346 8.75 8.58 -57.55
CA GLY A 346 7.87 9.73 -57.72
C GLY A 346 7.94 10.84 -56.68
N ARG A 347 8.89 11.70 -56.83
CA ARG A 347 8.86 13.18 -56.92
C ARG A 347 7.65 13.92 -56.31
N GLY A 348 7.97 14.95 -55.58
CA GLY A 348 7.10 16.10 -55.37
C GLY A 348 7.61 17.00 -54.25
N ALA A 349 8.30 18.04 -54.66
CA ALA A 349 8.75 19.17 -53.85
C ALA A 349 7.59 20.08 -53.43
N GLY A 350 7.76 20.80 -52.32
CA GLY A 350 6.88 21.88 -51.93
C GLY A 350 7.23 22.44 -50.58
N SER A 351 8.19 23.34 -50.55
CA SER A 351 8.38 24.33 -49.51
C SER A 351 7.15 25.21 -49.36
N VAL A 352 6.84 25.72 -48.19
CA VAL A 352 6.61 27.15 -47.90
C VAL A 352 6.52 27.35 -46.37
N SER A 353 7.24 28.34 -45.91
CA SER A 353 7.37 28.93 -44.61
C SER A 353 6.21 29.88 -44.24
N TYR A 354 6.34 30.43 -43.00
CA TYR A 354 5.62 31.56 -42.33
C TYR A 354 4.27 31.21 -41.68
N THR A 355 4.02 31.52 -40.49
CA THR A 355 4.38 32.52 -39.45
C THR A 355 4.22 31.87 -38.06
#